data_dfa2d8f17ae50f45ce868df7a237ff91
#
_entry.id   dfa2d8f17ae50f45ce868df7a237ff91
#
_cell.length_a   1.000
_cell.length_b   1.000
_cell.length_c   1.000
_cell.angle_alpha   90.00
_cell.angle_beta   90.00
_cell.angle_gamma   90.00
#
_symmetry.space_group_name_H-M   'P 1'
#
loop_
_entity.id
_entity.type
_entity.pdbx_description
1 polymer ?
#
loop_
_entity_poly.entity_id
_entity_poly.type
_entity_poly.pdbx_seq_one_letter_code
_entity_poly.pdbx_strand_id
1 'polypeptide(L)'
;MSMTTNCQVCLMLTARLSDKDQSEVLTSQQWGEICAKFGGPQNLEQLLGVSPVDVLVGHGIEGALKEQVLGLLGRGVGLAMASEKWLRSGVWILGAGDREYPEKLRSQEFESMPPVLFGYGSIEMLDHPSVAIDQRLSMVDASELSKGVDDHAAYTIGLLDKTHSREVILASIAIGGQAIGVTYRDVVEYGSAPGLRRGIMNGSLTIISTRPPGQHDPRPPIYEEAVVAGLADVELTRHVIQQYPSQQPEAPDQQEPPAQQLDLGF
;
A
#
# COMPACT_ATOMS: atom_id res chain seq x y z
N MET A 1 5.93 14.86 -13.97
CA MET A 1 6.16 15.26 -12.56
C MET A 1 7.62 14.98 -12.25
N SER A 2 8.40 15.93 -11.74
CA SER A 2 9.78 15.68 -11.32
C SER A 2 9.78 15.16 -9.90
N MET A 3 10.60 14.14 -9.61
CA MET A 3 10.77 13.57 -8.29
C MET A 3 11.41 14.61 -7.34
N THR A 4 10.85 14.77 -6.15
CA THR A 4 11.35 15.71 -5.14
C THR A 4 12.67 15.20 -4.51
N THR A 5 13.42 16.08 -3.86
CA THR A 5 14.62 15.70 -3.12
C THR A 5 14.29 14.74 -1.97
N ASN A 6 13.18 14.95 -1.26
CA ASN A 6 12.72 14.02 -0.23
C ASN A 6 12.41 12.63 -0.79
N CYS A 7 11.70 12.55 -1.91
CA CYS A 7 11.42 11.28 -2.59
C CYS A 7 12.71 10.55 -2.99
N GLN A 8 13.72 11.29 -3.50
CA GLN A 8 15.02 10.69 -3.82
C GLN A 8 15.69 10.06 -2.60
N VAL A 9 15.67 10.75 -1.46
CA VAL A 9 16.22 10.21 -0.20
C VAL A 9 15.44 8.96 0.23
N CYS A 10 14.10 9.02 0.25
CA CYS A 10 13.28 7.86 0.59
C CYS A 10 13.64 6.65 -0.26
N LEU A 11 13.74 6.81 -1.58
CA LEU A 11 14.11 5.75 -2.52
C LEU A 11 15.53 5.20 -2.26
N MET A 12 16.52 6.11 -2.07
CA MET A 12 17.88 5.67 -1.80
C MET A 12 17.99 4.89 -0.50
N LEU A 13 17.21 5.21 0.51
CA LEU A 13 17.30 4.56 1.81
C LEU A 13 16.51 3.25 1.87
N THR A 14 15.37 3.13 1.17
CA THR A 14 14.40 2.05 1.41
C THR A 14 14.10 1.16 0.21
N ALA A 15 14.40 1.60 -1.01
CA ALA A 15 14.08 0.84 -2.22
C ALA A 15 15.32 0.14 -2.81
N ARG A 16 15.12 -1.06 -3.34
CA ARG A 16 16.07 -1.63 -4.30
C ARG A 16 15.89 -0.95 -5.63
N LEU A 17 16.98 -0.56 -6.28
CA LEU A 17 16.94 0.23 -7.52
C LEU A 17 16.98 -0.64 -8.79
N SER A 18 17.34 -1.91 -8.64
CA SER A 18 17.31 -2.92 -9.70
C SER A 18 17.33 -4.34 -9.13
N ASP A 19 17.05 -5.34 -9.95
CA ASP A 19 17.14 -6.76 -9.55
C ASP A 19 18.57 -7.20 -9.15
N LYS A 20 19.57 -6.46 -9.62
CA LYS A 20 20.98 -6.70 -9.29
C LYS A 20 21.45 -5.89 -8.09
N ASP A 21 20.60 -5.03 -7.56
CA ASP A 21 20.92 -4.21 -6.38
C ASP A 21 20.91 -5.08 -5.13
N GLN A 22 22.09 -5.34 -4.59
CA GLN A 22 22.32 -6.11 -3.37
C GLN A 22 22.47 -5.21 -2.14
N SER A 23 22.18 -3.92 -2.26
CA SER A 23 22.29 -2.99 -1.14
C SER A 23 21.36 -3.41 -0.01
N GLU A 24 21.87 -3.39 1.19
CA GLU A 24 21.10 -3.61 2.42
C GLU A 24 20.34 -2.32 2.75
N VAL A 25 19.11 -2.21 2.20
CA VAL A 25 18.23 -1.08 2.45
C VAL A 25 17.74 -1.07 3.90
N LEU A 26 17.27 0.09 4.37
CA LEU A 26 16.75 0.21 5.73
C LEU A 26 15.56 -0.73 5.97
N THR A 27 15.53 -1.33 7.15
CA THR A 27 14.35 -2.00 7.67
C THR A 27 13.29 -0.96 8.07
N SER A 28 12.02 -1.39 8.27
CA SER A 28 10.95 -0.51 8.75
C SER A 28 11.29 0.14 10.10
N GLN A 29 11.92 -0.59 11.01
CA GLN A 29 12.37 -0.06 12.30
C GLN A 29 13.45 1.01 12.14
N GLN A 30 14.46 0.77 11.30
CA GLN A 30 15.52 1.77 11.02
C GLN A 30 14.96 3.00 10.31
N TRP A 31 14.02 2.80 9.37
CA TRP A 31 13.30 3.88 8.73
C TRP A 31 12.52 4.72 9.75
N GLY A 32 11.76 4.07 10.63
CA GLY A 32 11.03 4.73 11.72
C GLY A 32 11.95 5.53 12.66
N GLU A 33 13.09 4.94 13.05
CA GLU A 33 14.08 5.62 13.87
C GLU A 33 14.62 6.91 13.21
N ILE A 34 14.98 6.82 11.92
CA ILE A 34 15.48 7.99 11.18
C ILE A 34 14.40 9.06 11.08
N CYS A 35 13.18 8.70 10.67
CA CYS A 35 12.06 9.64 10.58
C CYS A 35 11.80 10.33 11.92
N ALA A 36 11.79 9.59 13.02
CA ALA A 36 11.58 10.15 14.35
C ALA A 36 12.66 11.16 14.73
N LYS A 37 13.95 10.84 14.46
CA LYS A 37 15.08 11.72 14.76
C LYS A 37 15.09 12.99 13.90
N PHE A 38 14.61 12.94 12.67
CA PHE A 38 14.48 14.08 11.78
C PHE A 38 13.17 14.88 11.98
N GLY A 39 12.27 14.41 12.85
CA GLY A 39 10.94 15.03 13.04
C GLY A 39 10.01 14.85 11.83
N GLY A 40 10.22 13.81 11.05
CA GLY A 40 9.41 13.39 9.92
C GLY A 40 10.18 13.27 8.60
N PRO A 41 9.62 12.50 7.66
CA PRO A 41 10.25 12.22 6.36
C PRO A 41 10.43 13.47 5.48
N GLN A 42 9.63 14.52 5.70
CA GLN A 42 9.72 15.79 4.97
C GLN A 42 11.03 16.54 5.20
N ASN A 43 11.78 16.19 6.23
CA ASN A 43 13.04 16.84 6.60
C ASN A 43 14.28 16.06 6.10
N LEU A 44 14.09 14.92 5.46
CA LEU A 44 15.19 14.05 5.01
C LEU A 44 15.99 14.62 3.83
N GLU A 45 15.46 15.62 3.12
CA GLU A 45 16.20 16.32 2.06
C GLU A 45 17.53 16.91 2.53
N GLN A 46 17.66 17.21 3.83
CA GLN A 46 18.90 17.68 4.44
C GLN A 46 20.07 16.71 4.24
N LEU A 47 19.77 15.41 4.05
CA LEU A 47 20.79 14.37 3.80
C LEU A 47 21.46 14.46 2.43
N LEU A 48 20.91 15.22 1.49
CA LEU A 48 21.53 15.52 0.18
C LEU A 48 22.23 16.90 0.17
N GLY A 49 22.39 17.50 1.34
CA GLY A 49 23.12 18.76 1.52
C GLY A 49 24.65 18.60 1.49
N VAL A 50 25.34 19.64 1.91
CA VAL A 50 26.81 19.74 1.81
C VAL A 50 27.55 18.72 2.67
N SER A 51 27.00 18.34 3.83
CA SER A 51 27.65 17.40 4.76
C SER A 51 26.63 16.44 5.38
N PRO A 52 26.28 15.33 4.70
CA PRO A 52 25.36 14.35 5.27
C PRO A 52 25.89 13.73 6.58
N VAL A 53 27.21 13.66 6.75
CA VAL A 53 27.83 13.16 7.98
C VAL A 53 27.48 14.05 9.18
N ASP A 54 27.65 15.35 9.04
CA ASP A 54 27.37 16.30 10.13
C ASP A 54 25.87 16.36 10.45
N VAL A 55 25.02 16.26 9.42
CA VAL A 55 23.57 16.20 9.58
C VAL A 55 23.17 14.96 10.39
N LEU A 56 23.68 13.77 10.04
CA LEU A 56 23.39 12.53 10.76
C LEU A 56 23.84 12.61 12.22
N VAL A 57 25.07 13.08 12.48
CA VAL A 57 25.60 13.25 13.85
C VAL A 57 24.76 14.25 14.63
N GLY A 58 24.38 15.38 14.00
CA GLY A 58 23.55 16.42 14.62
C GLY A 58 22.15 15.88 15.04
N HIS A 59 21.62 14.90 14.34
CA HIS A 59 20.39 14.19 14.70
C HIS A 59 20.62 12.96 15.58
N GLY A 60 21.84 12.72 16.07
CA GLY A 60 22.17 11.60 16.95
C GLY A 60 22.11 10.23 16.26
N ILE A 61 22.42 10.18 14.94
CA ILE A 61 22.55 8.94 14.18
C ILE A 61 24.05 8.63 14.07
N GLU A 62 24.46 7.55 14.71
CA GLU A 62 25.88 7.16 14.84
C GLU A 62 26.07 5.66 14.53
N GLY A 63 27.31 5.22 14.55
CA GLY A 63 27.68 3.79 14.43
C GLY A 63 27.25 3.17 13.09
N ALA A 64 26.81 1.92 13.13
CA ALA A 64 26.49 1.14 11.96
C ALA A 64 25.36 1.75 11.11
N LEU A 65 24.33 2.31 11.73
CA LEU A 65 23.22 2.94 11.02
C LEU A 65 23.69 4.16 10.22
N LYS A 66 24.59 4.99 10.77
CA LYS A 66 25.18 6.11 10.04
C LYS A 66 25.93 5.63 8.79
N GLU A 67 26.81 4.64 8.94
CA GLU A 67 27.57 4.10 7.80
C GLU A 67 26.66 3.48 6.72
N GLN A 68 25.60 2.79 7.14
CA GLN A 68 24.60 2.24 6.23
C GLN A 68 23.90 3.36 5.44
N VAL A 69 23.42 4.40 6.11
CA VAL A 69 22.78 5.54 5.48
C VAL A 69 23.70 6.23 4.47
N LEU A 70 24.95 6.50 4.86
CA LEU A 70 25.94 7.12 3.97
C LEU A 70 26.21 6.28 2.74
N GLY A 71 26.33 4.95 2.89
CA GLY A 71 26.47 4.03 1.78
C GLY A 71 25.27 4.05 0.83
N LEU A 72 24.06 4.10 1.40
CA LEU A 72 22.81 4.16 0.64
C LEU A 72 22.64 5.49 -0.11
N LEU A 73 23.06 6.61 0.45
CA LEU A 73 23.03 7.92 -0.22
C LEU A 73 23.99 7.99 -1.43
N GLY A 74 25.01 7.14 -1.48
CA GLY A 74 25.92 7.03 -2.63
C GLY A 74 25.30 6.43 -3.89
N ARG A 75 24.02 5.96 -3.87
CA ARG A 75 23.35 5.27 -4.98
C ARG A 75 22.69 6.18 -6.02
N GLY A 76 23.04 7.48 -6.05
CA GLY A 76 22.38 8.47 -6.90
C GLY A 76 22.35 8.12 -8.39
N VAL A 77 23.41 7.53 -8.96
CA VAL A 77 23.44 7.08 -10.36
C VAL A 77 22.45 5.95 -10.60
N GLY A 78 22.40 4.94 -9.72
CA GLY A 78 21.45 3.85 -9.80
C GLY A 78 20.01 4.36 -9.73
N LEU A 79 19.75 5.31 -8.82
CA LEU A 79 18.44 5.95 -8.68
C LEU A 79 18.04 6.69 -9.97
N ALA A 80 18.95 7.47 -10.57
CA ALA A 80 18.64 8.20 -11.79
C ALA A 80 18.22 7.26 -12.94
N MET A 81 18.93 6.15 -13.11
CA MET A 81 18.60 5.14 -14.13
C MET A 81 17.27 4.43 -13.85
N ALA A 82 17.03 4.05 -12.59
CA ALA A 82 15.81 3.37 -12.18
C ALA A 82 14.58 4.28 -12.35
N SER A 83 14.66 5.50 -11.82
CA SER A 83 13.55 6.45 -11.86
C SER A 83 13.19 6.86 -13.32
N GLU A 84 14.19 7.02 -14.19
CA GLU A 84 13.94 7.28 -15.59
C GLU A 84 13.14 6.14 -16.25
N LYS A 85 13.51 4.89 -15.96
CA LYS A 85 12.79 3.71 -16.45
C LYS A 85 11.34 3.70 -15.96
N TRP A 86 11.11 3.94 -14.66
CA TRP A 86 9.79 3.92 -14.06
C TRP A 86 8.88 5.04 -14.61
N LEU A 87 9.41 6.26 -14.68
CA LEU A 87 8.68 7.41 -15.22
C LEU A 87 8.33 7.23 -16.69
N ARG A 88 9.22 6.66 -17.50
CA ARG A 88 8.94 6.33 -18.92
C ARG A 88 7.83 5.29 -19.07
N SER A 89 7.64 4.42 -18.07
CA SER A 89 6.52 3.47 -18.05
C SER A 89 5.19 4.11 -17.60
N GLY A 90 5.16 5.42 -17.32
CA GLY A 90 3.98 6.14 -16.87
C GLY A 90 3.70 6.00 -15.38
N VAL A 91 4.62 5.40 -14.61
CA VAL A 91 4.51 5.28 -13.15
C VAL A 91 4.89 6.60 -12.50
N TRP A 92 4.03 7.13 -11.64
CA TRP A 92 4.38 8.21 -10.74
C TRP A 92 4.96 7.65 -9.43
N ILE A 93 5.75 8.47 -8.74
CA ILE A 93 6.46 8.08 -7.53
C ILE A 93 6.24 9.18 -6.49
N LEU A 94 5.80 8.79 -5.28
CA LEU A 94 5.62 9.68 -4.13
C LEU A 94 6.43 9.17 -2.94
N GLY A 95 7.31 10.01 -2.42
CA GLY A 95 7.98 9.79 -1.15
C GLY A 95 7.11 10.23 0.02
N ALA A 96 7.27 9.61 1.19
CA ALA A 96 6.51 9.93 2.40
C ALA A 96 6.64 11.40 2.84
N GLY A 97 7.71 12.10 2.43
CA GLY A 97 7.93 13.53 2.69
C GLY A 97 7.33 14.47 1.65
N ASP A 98 6.74 13.95 0.56
CA ASP A 98 6.17 14.78 -0.50
C ASP A 98 4.82 15.38 -0.09
N ARG A 99 4.52 16.57 -0.61
CA ARG A 99 3.27 17.27 -0.29
C ARG A 99 2.04 16.47 -0.71
N GLU A 100 2.12 15.82 -1.86
CA GLU A 100 1.05 15.02 -2.46
C GLU A 100 0.92 13.62 -1.83
N TYR A 101 1.79 13.25 -0.89
CA TYR A 101 1.67 11.98 -0.17
C TYR A 101 0.42 12.01 0.72
N PRO A 102 -0.45 10.96 0.67
CA PRO A 102 -1.75 10.97 1.35
C PRO A 102 -1.62 11.25 2.86
N GLU A 103 -2.38 12.23 3.36
CA GLU A 103 -2.36 12.61 4.78
C GLU A 103 -2.79 11.46 5.69
N LYS A 104 -3.75 10.65 5.24
CA LYS A 104 -4.22 9.46 5.96
C LYS A 104 -3.10 8.43 6.21
N LEU A 105 -2.16 8.29 5.29
CA LEU A 105 -0.99 7.43 5.48
C LEU A 105 0.08 8.11 6.32
N ARG A 106 0.23 9.44 6.20
CA ARG A 106 1.20 10.22 6.97
C ARG A 106 0.88 10.25 8.47
N SER A 107 -0.39 10.08 8.83
CA SER A 107 -0.82 10.02 10.23
C SER A 107 -0.49 8.70 10.93
N GLN A 108 0.02 7.70 10.22
CA GLN A 108 0.46 6.42 10.78
C GLN A 108 1.81 6.56 11.51
N GLU A 109 2.13 5.57 12.34
CA GLU A 109 3.47 5.45 12.90
C GLU A 109 4.51 5.27 11.79
N PHE A 110 5.66 5.91 11.90
CA PHE A 110 6.69 5.90 10.86
C PHE A 110 7.12 4.48 10.43
N GLU A 111 7.13 3.52 11.35
CA GLU A 111 7.49 2.14 11.03
C GLU A 111 6.46 1.43 10.13
N SER A 112 5.19 1.84 10.23
CA SER A 112 4.08 1.30 9.47
C SER A 112 3.80 2.08 8.18
N MET A 113 4.29 3.32 8.11
CA MET A 113 4.10 4.21 6.98
C MET A 113 5.01 3.78 5.81
N PRO A 114 4.45 3.49 4.62
CA PRO A 114 5.27 3.19 3.44
C PRO A 114 6.19 4.36 3.09
N PRO A 115 7.51 4.15 2.98
CA PRO A 115 8.45 5.21 2.63
C PRO A 115 8.21 5.81 1.25
N VAL A 116 7.71 5.00 0.32
CA VAL A 116 7.48 5.37 -1.08
C VAL A 116 6.24 4.66 -1.60
N LEU A 117 5.45 5.36 -2.40
CA LEU A 117 4.38 4.82 -3.21
C LEU A 117 4.74 4.92 -4.70
N PHE A 118 4.49 3.85 -5.43
CA PHE A 118 4.55 3.79 -6.88
C PHE A 118 3.15 3.63 -7.41
N GLY A 119 2.75 4.39 -8.43
CA GLY A 119 1.38 4.28 -8.88
C GLY A 119 1.19 4.57 -10.37
N TYR A 120 0.03 4.16 -10.86
CA TYR A 120 -0.39 4.28 -12.23
C TYR A 120 -1.87 4.73 -12.27
N GLY A 121 -2.14 5.89 -12.84
CA GLY A 121 -3.45 6.55 -12.81
C GLY A 121 -3.39 7.92 -12.10
N SER A 122 -4.52 8.44 -11.62
CA SER A 122 -4.58 9.76 -10.98
C SER A 122 -4.21 9.68 -9.49
N ILE A 123 -3.28 10.53 -9.06
CA ILE A 123 -2.88 10.66 -7.65
C ILE A 123 -4.03 11.23 -6.81
N GLU A 124 -4.83 12.13 -7.37
CA GLU A 124 -5.92 12.82 -6.67
C GLU A 124 -6.97 11.85 -6.11
N MET A 125 -7.07 10.65 -6.68
CA MET A 125 -7.97 9.61 -6.19
C MET A 125 -7.64 9.14 -4.76
N LEU A 126 -6.40 9.31 -4.30
CA LEU A 126 -5.95 8.84 -2.98
C LEU A 126 -6.52 9.66 -1.82
N ASP A 127 -7.00 10.87 -2.07
CA ASP A 127 -7.57 11.75 -1.06
C ASP A 127 -9.09 11.60 -0.89
N HIS A 128 -9.74 10.82 -1.78
CA HIS A 128 -11.18 10.61 -1.71
C HIS A 128 -11.59 9.60 -0.62
N PRO A 129 -12.83 9.73 -0.09
CA PRO A 129 -13.40 8.71 0.78
C PRO A 129 -13.41 7.35 0.08
N SER A 130 -12.95 6.31 0.76
CA SER A 130 -12.88 4.97 0.18
C SER A 130 -13.28 3.88 1.16
N VAL A 131 -13.91 2.84 0.64
CA VAL A 131 -14.37 1.65 1.37
C VAL A 131 -13.42 0.49 1.10
N ALA A 132 -12.82 -0.05 2.17
CA ALA A 132 -11.94 -1.21 2.07
C ALA A 132 -12.74 -2.50 1.79
N ILE A 133 -12.30 -3.26 0.80
CA ILE A 133 -12.85 -4.59 0.53
C ILE A 133 -12.17 -5.60 1.43
N ASP A 134 -12.89 -6.00 2.46
CA ASP A 134 -12.47 -6.93 3.50
C ASP A 134 -12.84 -8.36 3.16
N GLN A 135 -12.14 -9.33 3.76
CA GLN A 135 -12.46 -10.76 3.62
C GLN A 135 -13.88 -11.12 4.14
N ARG A 136 -14.40 -10.35 5.10
CA ARG A 136 -15.78 -10.50 5.61
C ARG A 136 -16.84 -10.30 4.54
N LEU A 137 -16.50 -9.56 3.49
CA LEU A 137 -17.36 -9.30 2.33
C LEU A 137 -17.17 -10.33 1.21
N SER A 138 -16.31 -11.33 1.39
CA SER A 138 -15.95 -12.30 0.34
C SER A 138 -17.12 -13.14 -0.20
N MET A 139 -18.20 -13.24 0.54
CA MET A 139 -19.42 -13.97 0.14
C MET A 139 -20.48 -13.07 -0.52
N VAL A 140 -20.29 -11.76 -0.50
CA VAL A 140 -21.17 -10.79 -1.15
C VAL A 140 -20.87 -10.75 -2.65
N ASP A 141 -21.89 -10.70 -3.48
CA ASP A 141 -21.71 -10.53 -4.93
C ASP A 141 -20.96 -9.22 -5.24
N ALA A 142 -19.97 -9.31 -6.13
CA ALA A 142 -19.10 -8.18 -6.43
C ALA A 142 -19.86 -6.98 -7.03
N SER A 143 -20.90 -7.23 -7.84
CA SER A 143 -21.72 -6.17 -8.44
C SER A 143 -22.64 -5.52 -7.41
N GLU A 144 -23.16 -6.29 -6.47
CA GLU A 144 -23.98 -5.79 -5.37
C GLU A 144 -23.16 -4.90 -4.45
N LEU A 145 -21.98 -5.38 -4.05
CA LEU A 145 -21.08 -4.64 -3.17
C LEU A 145 -20.57 -3.33 -3.82
N SER A 146 -20.24 -3.37 -5.11
CA SER A 146 -19.77 -2.16 -5.81
C SER A 146 -20.86 -1.09 -5.92
N LYS A 147 -22.13 -1.49 -6.11
CA LYS A 147 -23.26 -0.54 -6.06
C LYS A 147 -23.43 0.05 -4.67
N GLY A 148 -23.35 -0.78 -3.62
CA GLY A 148 -23.45 -0.31 -2.24
C GLY A 148 -22.35 0.71 -1.88
N VAL A 149 -21.14 0.57 -2.42
CA VAL A 149 -20.08 1.57 -2.27
C VAL A 149 -20.37 2.85 -3.05
N ASP A 150 -20.83 2.72 -4.29
CA ASP A 150 -21.17 3.85 -5.17
C ASP A 150 -22.33 4.70 -4.62
N ASP A 151 -23.33 4.06 -4.02
CA ASP A 151 -24.47 4.74 -3.36
C ASP A 151 -24.01 5.68 -2.23
N HIS A 152 -22.81 5.49 -1.67
CA HIS A 152 -22.19 6.35 -0.68
C HIS A 152 -21.25 7.41 -1.28
N ALA A 153 -21.18 7.54 -2.60
CA ALA A 153 -20.24 8.40 -3.32
C ALA A 153 -18.78 8.15 -2.90
N ALA A 154 -18.44 6.90 -2.59
CA ALA A 154 -17.12 6.50 -2.14
C ALA A 154 -16.40 5.67 -3.21
N TYR A 155 -15.08 5.61 -3.07
CA TYR A 155 -14.24 4.75 -3.93
C TYR A 155 -14.06 3.37 -3.30
N THR A 156 -13.99 2.37 -4.14
CA THR A 156 -13.62 1.03 -3.71
C THR A 156 -12.11 0.95 -3.57
N ILE A 157 -11.59 0.49 -2.41
CA ILE A 157 -10.15 0.22 -2.25
C ILE A 157 -9.90 -1.22 -1.84
N GLY A 158 -8.90 -1.87 -2.44
CA GLY A 158 -8.57 -3.26 -2.08
C GLY A 158 -7.34 -3.82 -2.79
N LEU A 159 -6.91 -5.01 -2.33
CA LEU A 159 -5.76 -5.72 -2.88
C LEU A 159 -6.12 -6.39 -4.21
N LEU A 160 -5.51 -5.98 -5.32
CA LEU A 160 -5.68 -6.58 -6.66
C LEU A 160 -5.21 -8.04 -6.73
N ASP A 161 -4.34 -8.43 -5.83
CA ASP A 161 -3.81 -9.80 -5.74
C ASP A 161 -4.78 -10.77 -5.06
N LYS A 162 -5.86 -10.27 -4.42
CA LYS A 162 -6.95 -11.06 -3.87
C LYS A 162 -8.11 -11.12 -4.88
N THR A 163 -8.54 -12.33 -5.24
CA THR A 163 -9.54 -12.55 -6.30
C THR A 163 -10.82 -11.74 -6.09
N HIS A 164 -11.45 -11.88 -4.92
CA HIS A 164 -12.70 -11.17 -4.62
C HIS A 164 -12.54 -9.64 -4.67
N SER A 165 -11.50 -9.09 -4.04
CA SER A 165 -11.23 -7.65 -4.06
C SER A 165 -11.04 -7.12 -5.49
N ARG A 166 -10.33 -7.86 -6.34
CA ARG A 166 -10.16 -7.52 -7.75
C ARG A 166 -11.48 -7.58 -8.53
N GLU A 167 -12.34 -8.54 -8.24
CA GLU A 167 -13.67 -8.65 -8.87
C GLU A 167 -14.55 -7.45 -8.50
N VAL A 168 -14.56 -7.02 -7.24
CA VAL A 168 -15.28 -5.83 -6.78
C VAL A 168 -14.75 -4.56 -7.45
N ILE A 169 -13.42 -4.39 -7.52
CA ILE A 169 -12.79 -3.26 -8.22
C ILE A 169 -13.23 -3.23 -9.71
N LEU A 170 -13.21 -4.36 -10.39
CA LEU A 170 -13.64 -4.45 -11.79
C LEU A 170 -15.13 -4.17 -11.94
N ALA A 171 -15.98 -4.64 -11.02
CA ALA A 171 -17.40 -4.35 -11.00
C ALA A 171 -17.67 -2.86 -10.77
N SER A 172 -16.94 -2.20 -9.84
CA SER A 172 -17.05 -0.75 -9.61
C SER A 172 -16.75 0.04 -10.88
N ILE A 173 -15.67 -0.28 -11.58
CA ILE A 173 -15.32 0.37 -12.84
C ILE A 173 -16.40 0.13 -13.91
N ALA A 174 -16.99 -1.08 -13.95
CA ALA A 174 -17.99 -1.44 -14.95
C ALA A 174 -19.30 -0.65 -14.81
N ILE A 175 -19.69 -0.27 -13.60
CA ILE A 175 -20.88 0.56 -13.33
C ILE A 175 -20.59 2.06 -13.40
N GLY A 176 -19.34 2.48 -13.67
CA GLY A 176 -18.94 3.88 -13.73
C GLY A 176 -18.42 4.45 -12.39
N GLY A 177 -18.30 3.61 -11.37
CA GLY A 177 -17.70 3.98 -10.09
C GLY A 177 -16.18 4.13 -10.17
N GLN A 178 -15.57 4.50 -9.05
CA GLN A 178 -14.15 4.79 -8.90
C GLN A 178 -13.49 3.76 -7.99
N ALA A 179 -12.23 3.40 -8.28
CA ALA A 179 -11.53 2.40 -7.48
C ALA A 179 -10.03 2.71 -7.31
N ILE A 180 -9.48 2.25 -6.18
CA ILE A 180 -8.06 2.25 -5.89
C ILE A 180 -7.62 0.79 -5.72
N GLY A 181 -6.78 0.32 -6.62
CA GLY A 181 -6.20 -1.02 -6.55
C GLY A 181 -4.83 -0.98 -5.89
N VAL A 182 -4.62 -1.73 -4.82
CA VAL A 182 -3.30 -1.89 -4.19
C VAL A 182 -2.72 -3.23 -4.60
N THR A 183 -1.44 -3.28 -4.96
CA THR A 183 -0.78 -4.52 -5.35
C THR A 183 0.60 -4.67 -4.72
N TYR A 184 0.99 -5.90 -4.40
CA TYR A 184 2.35 -6.27 -4.00
C TYR A 184 3.17 -6.85 -5.16
N ARG A 185 2.62 -6.82 -6.37
CA ARG A 185 3.31 -7.17 -7.62
C ARG A 185 3.71 -5.92 -8.40
N ASP A 186 4.20 -6.13 -9.59
CA ASP A 186 4.59 -5.03 -10.48
C ASP A 186 3.36 -4.21 -10.90
N VAL A 187 3.35 -2.94 -10.51
CA VAL A 187 2.28 -1.99 -10.85
C VAL A 187 2.13 -1.81 -12.36
N VAL A 188 3.21 -1.96 -13.14
CA VAL A 188 3.20 -1.84 -14.61
C VAL A 188 2.52 -3.05 -15.25
N GLU A 189 2.74 -4.25 -14.70
CA GLU A 189 2.09 -5.48 -15.17
C GLU A 189 0.57 -5.36 -15.03
N TYR A 190 0.09 -4.97 -13.84
CA TYR A 190 -1.34 -4.76 -13.60
C TYR A 190 -1.91 -3.62 -14.43
N GLY A 191 -1.18 -2.50 -14.57
CA GLY A 191 -1.59 -1.36 -15.40
C GLY A 191 -1.73 -1.72 -16.89
N SER A 192 -1.10 -2.81 -17.32
CA SER A 192 -1.17 -3.31 -18.70
C SER A 192 -2.33 -4.30 -18.91
N ALA A 193 -2.93 -4.86 -17.86
CA ALA A 193 -4.04 -5.81 -17.95
C ALA A 193 -5.28 -5.14 -18.57
N PRO A 194 -5.93 -5.74 -19.60
CA PRO A 194 -6.94 -5.05 -20.43
C PRO A 194 -8.07 -4.39 -19.66
N GLY A 195 -8.64 -5.06 -18.65
CA GLY A 195 -9.73 -4.53 -17.83
C GLY A 195 -9.30 -3.35 -16.96
N LEU A 196 -8.17 -3.48 -16.28
CA LEU A 196 -7.63 -2.45 -15.40
C LEU A 196 -7.10 -1.25 -16.19
N ARG A 197 -6.41 -1.50 -17.33
CA ARG A 197 -5.92 -0.43 -18.21
C ARG A 197 -7.04 0.49 -18.68
N ARG A 198 -8.22 -0.06 -19.02
CA ARG A 198 -9.37 0.76 -19.41
C ARG A 198 -9.79 1.69 -18.26
N GLY A 199 -9.88 1.18 -17.04
CA GLY A 199 -10.20 1.98 -15.85
C GLY A 199 -9.18 3.11 -15.63
N ILE A 200 -7.88 2.83 -15.79
CA ILE A 200 -6.82 3.84 -15.66
C ILE A 200 -6.98 4.92 -16.74
N MET A 201 -7.16 4.53 -18.00
CA MET A 201 -7.29 5.48 -19.12
C MET A 201 -8.53 6.36 -19.02
N ASN A 202 -9.62 5.84 -18.43
CA ASN A 202 -10.85 6.60 -18.21
C ASN A 202 -10.81 7.42 -16.91
N GLY A 203 -9.75 7.33 -16.11
CA GLY A 203 -9.63 7.99 -14.83
C GLY A 203 -10.48 7.39 -13.71
N SER A 204 -11.02 6.18 -13.88
CA SER A 204 -11.83 5.48 -12.87
C SER A 204 -11.05 4.50 -12.00
N LEU A 205 -9.75 4.33 -12.26
CA LEU A 205 -8.86 3.45 -11.49
C LEU A 205 -7.49 4.09 -11.30
N THR A 206 -7.01 4.03 -10.08
CA THR A 206 -5.60 4.19 -9.75
C THR A 206 -5.07 2.90 -9.14
N ILE A 207 -3.90 2.45 -9.58
CA ILE A 207 -3.18 1.31 -9.02
C ILE A 207 -1.96 1.81 -8.28
N ILE A 208 -1.75 1.33 -7.06
CA ILE A 208 -0.58 1.69 -6.24
C ILE A 208 0.13 0.45 -5.69
N SER A 209 1.43 0.60 -5.49
CA SER A 209 2.30 -0.40 -4.86
C SER A 209 3.31 0.30 -3.97
N THR A 210 3.78 -0.38 -2.94
CA THR A 210 4.92 0.07 -2.12
C THR A 210 6.25 -0.48 -2.66
N ARG A 211 6.20 -1.25 -3.74
CA ARG A 211 7.35 -1.95 -4.33
C ARG A 211 7.76 -1.31 -5.65
N PRO A 212 9.08 -1.17 -5.87
CA PRO A 212 9.58 -0.64 -7.13
C PRO A 212 9.13 -1.48 -8.34
N PRO A 213 8.72 -0.85 -9.45
CA PRO A 213 8.33 -1.57 -10.65
C PRO A 213 9.44 -2.43 -11.24
N GLY A 214 9.06 -3.59 -11.78
CA GLY A 214 9.97 -4.52 -12.43
C GLY A 214 10.82 -5.35 -11.46
N GLN A 215 10.48 -5.38 -10.17
CA GLN A 215 11.19 -6.16 -9.17
C GLN A 215 10.28 -7.21 -8.54
N HIS A 216 10.82 -8.40 -8.36
CA HIS A 216 10.17 -9.47 -7.60
C HIS A 216 10.64 -9.40 -6.15
N ASP A 217 9.73 -9.03 -5.25
CA ASP A 217 10.01 -8.96 -3.82
C ASP A 217 9.20 -10.05 -3.09
N PRO A 218 9.84 -11.06 -2.52
CA PRO A 218 9.15 -12.16 -1.84
C PRO A 218 8.61 -11.79 -0.45
N ARG A 219 8.84 -10.56 0.04
CA ARG A 219 8.36 -10.14 1.36
C ARG A 219 6.84 -10.19 1.46
N PRO A 220 6.28 -10.47 2.66
CA PRO A 220 4.84 -10.40 2.90
C PRO A 220 4.26 -9.01 2.54
N PRO A 221 2.97 -8.91 2.14
CA PRO A 221 2.35 -7.65 1.71
C PRO A 221 1.91 -6.77 2.90
N ILE A 222 2.74 -6.62 3.91
CA ILE A 222 2.41 -5.90 5.16
C ILE A 222 2.13 -4.41 4.89
N TYR A 223 2.96 -3.78 4.08
CA TYR A 223 2.76 -2.37 3.73
C TYR A 223 1.54 -2.18 2.82
N GLU A 224 1.30 -3.09 1.89
CA GLU A 224 0.15 -3.00 0.99
C GLU A 224 -1.17 -3.15 1.75
N GLU A 225 -1.24 -4.04 2.73
CA GLU A 225 -2.39 -4.16 3.63
C GLU A 225 -2.56 -2.91 4.51
N ALA A 226 -1.45 -2.33 5.00
CA ALA A 226 -1.46 -1.08 5.75
C ALA A 226 -1.92 0.11 4.87
N VAL A 227 -1.55 0.14 3.60
CA VAL A 227 -2.03 1.14 2.63
C VAL A 227 -3.55 1.05 2.43
N VAL A 228 -4.09 -0.16 2.22
CA VAL A 228 -5.54 -0.36 2.10
C VAL A 228 -6.25 0.14 3.36
N ALA A 229 -5.78 -0.26 4.55
CA ALA A 229 -6.37 0.14 5.81
C ALA A 229 -6.25 1.65 6.08
N GLY A 230 -5.09 2.25 5.74
CA GLY A 230 -4.80 3.65 6.00
C GLY A 230 -5.53 4.62 5.07
N LEU A 231 -5.75 4.24 3.80
CA LEU A 231 -6.51 5.07 2.86
C LEU A 231 -8.02 4.92 3.03
N ALA A 232 -8.48 3.78 3.54
CA ALA A 232 -9.90 3.54 3.74
C ALA A 232 -10.50 4.46 4.81
N ASP A 233 -11.74 4.86 4.60
CA ASP A 233 -12.55 5.49 5.64
C ASP A 233 -13.14 4.41 6.55
N VAL A 234 -12.73 4.42 7.82
CA VAL A 234 -13.07 3.37 8.80
C VAL A 234 -14.57 3.33 9.08
N GLU A 235 -15.20 4.49 9.27
CA GLU A 235 -16.62 4.57 9.59
C GLU A 235 -17.48 4.16 8.40
N LEU A 236 -17.11 4.62 7.21
CA LEU A 236 -17.81 4.28 5.98
C LEU A 236 -17.64 2.79 5.66
N THR A 237 -16.43 2.24 5.81
CA THR A 237 -16.18 0.80 5.65
C THR A 237 -17.02 -0.03 6.62
N ARG A 238 -17.10 0.38 7.90
CA ARG A 238 -17.93 -0.27 8.90
C ARG A 238 -19.41 -0.21 8.53
N HIS A 239 -19.88 0.93 8.05
CA HIS A 239 -21.27 1.12 7.65
C HIS A 239 -21.64 0.20 6.48
N VAL A 240 -20.82 0.14 5.44
CA VAL A 240 -21.02 -0.76 4.30
C VAL A 240 -21.01 -2.23 4.74
N ILE A 241 -20.06 -2.64 5.59
CA ILE A 241 -20.00 -4.01 6.13
C ILE A 241 -21.29 -4.39 6.87
N GLN A 242 -21.88 -3.46 7.64
CA GLN A 242 -23.12 -3.71 8.38
C GLN A 242 -24.34 -3.92 7.48
N GLN A 243 -24.34 -3.41 6.25
CA GLN A 243 -25.40 -3.64 5.28
C GLN A 243 -25.38 -5.08 4.73
N TYR A 244 -24.22 -5.75 4.81
CA TYR A 244 -24.02 -7.13 4.35
C TYR A 244 -23.59 -8.02 5.53
N PRO A 245 -24.52 -8.33 6.47
CA PRO A 245 -24.19 -9.17 7.61
C PRO A 245 -23.69 -10.53 7.11
N SER A 246 -22.51 -10.90 7.56
CA SER A 246 -21.90 -12.18 7.22
C SER A 246 -22.91 -13.29 7.52
N GLN A 247 -23.30 -14.07 6.53
CA GLN A 247 -23.93 -15.36 6.76
C GLN A 247 -22.84 -16.24 7.39
N GLN A 248 -22.73 -16.20 8.71
CA GLN A 248 -21.99 -17.24 9.42
C GLN A 248 -22.64 -18.56 9.04
N PRO A 249 -21.90 -19.55 8.56
CA PRO A 249 -22.48 -20.89 8.45
C PRO A 249 -22.98 -21.23 9.85
N GLU A 250 -24.27 -21.51 9.97
CA GLU A 250 -24.84 -22.02 11.22
C GLU A 250 -23.93 -23.15 11.68
N ALA A 251 -23.42 -23.04 12.91
CA ALA A 251 -22.65 -24.11 13.50
C ALA A 251 -23.51 -25.38 13.39
N PRO A 252 -22.97 -26.50 12.88
CA PRO A 252 -23.78 -27.72 12.73
C PRO A 252 -24.37 -28.02 14.13
N ASP A 253 -25.70 -28.12 14.11
CA ASP A 253 -26.52 -28.44 15.26
C ASP A 253 -25.82 -29.58 16.02
N GLN A 254 -25.31 -29.32 17.20
CA GLN A 254 -24.75 -30.36 18.09
C GLN A 254 -25.93 -31.22 18.49
N GLN A 255 -26.25 -32.22 17.66
CA GLN A 255 -27.12 -33.30 18.06
C GLN A 255 -26.48 -33.93 19.30
N GLU A 256 -27.08 -33.68 20.45
CA GLU A 256 -26.75 -34.39 21.66
C GLU A 256 -26.77 -35.90 21.37
N PRO A 257 -25.70 -36.62 21.70
CA PRO A 257 -25.69 -38.08 21.52
C PRO A 257 -26.81 -38.65 22.36
N PRO A 258 -27.59 -39.64 21.84
CA PRO A 258 -28.68 -40.26 22.60
C PRO A 258 -28.12 -40.82 23.88
N ALA A 259 -28.79 -40.50 25.00
CA ALA A 259 -28.45 -41.00 26.32
C ALA A 259 -28.38 -42.54 26.29
N GLN A 260 -27.19 -43.08 26.46
CA GLN A 260 -27.01 -44.52 26.70
C GLN A 260 -27.71 -44.90 27.99
N GLN A 261 -28.85 -45.60 27.87
CA GLN A 261 -29.43 -46.33 29.00
C GLN A 261 -28.42 -47.36 29.48
N LEU A 262 -27.87 -47.12 30.64
CA LEU A 262 -27.12 -48.12 31.42
C LEU A 262 -28.12 -49.19 31.89
N ASP A 263 -28.13 -50.34 31.20
CA ASP A 263 -28.84 -51.54 31.63
C ASP A 263 -28.05 -52.13 32.79
N LEU A 264 -28.54 -51.89 34.00
CA LEU A 264 -28.04 -52.53 35.23
C LEU A 264 -28.75 -53.89 35.38
N GLY A 265 -28.15 -54.90 34.73
CA GLY A 265 -28.53 -56.29 34.93
C GLY A 265 -28.18 -56.75 36.37
N PHE A 266 -29.18 -57.19 37.10
CA PHE A 266 -29.05 -58.00 38.27
C PHE A 266 -29.03 -59.47 37.88
#